data_a1acb917904a64aabc0f550fd9f19c13
#
_entry.id   a1acb917904a64aabc0f550fd9f19c13
#
_cell.length_a   1.000
_cell.length_b   1.000
_cell.length_c   1.000
_cell.angle_alpha   90.00
_cell.angle_beta   90.00
_cell.angle_gamma   90.00
#
_symmetry.space_group_name_H-M   'P 1'
#
loop_
_entity.id
_entity.type
_entity.pdbx_description
1 polymer ?
#
loop_
_entity_poly.entity_id
_entity_poly.type
_entity_poly.pdbx_seq_one_letter_code
_entity_poly.pdbx_strand_id
1 'polypeptide(L)'
;YNEIAQFVNMFGGDYFDWTKAENKEAIQFMKDMVDNNQTPIDQIADKYEQMNPKINDGKYGSFFMWGLGTDYEKAGMLGDDKIHMAMVPDFSGKGERAIFTDSWNYVLNSASKNKEAAIKFLKYMTEEGGMEASYKAFERYPARADIAEKVVPDTDPAKEMYSRYASECNVNGRPMLPQTMEFI
;
A
#
# COMPACT_ATOMS: atom_id res chain seq x y z
N TYR A 1 -1.41 -8.20 9.33
CA TYR A 1 0.01 -8.28 8.97
C TYR A 1 0.52 -6.98 8.35
N ASN A 2 -0.09 -6.52 7.26
CA ASN A 2 0.36 -5.31 6.57
C ASN A 2 0.25 -4.07 7.48
N GLU A 3 -0.81 -3.96 8.25
CA GLU A 3 -1.02 -2.87 9.20
C GLU A 3 0.06 -2.88 10.30
N ILE A 4 0.38 -4.05 10.85
CA ILE A 4 1.44 -4.17 11.86
C ILE A 4 2.78 -3.73 11.27
N ALA A 5 3.13 -4.20 10.08
CA ALA A 5 4.36 -3.80 9.40
C ALA A 5 4.39 -2.30 9.11
N GLN A 6 3.26 -1.72 8.69
CA GLN A 6 3.13 -0.30 8.45
C GLN A 6 3.38 0.51 9.75
N PHE A 7 2.72 0.16 10.85
CA PHE A 7 2.91 0.85 12.13
C PHE A 7 4.33 0.69 12.67
N VAL A 8 4.90 -0.52 12.62
CA VAL A 8 6.29 -0.75 13.00
C VAL A 8 7.24 0.18 12.24
N ASN A 9 7.07 0.30 10.92
CA ASN A 9 7.86 1.21 10.11
C ASN A 9 7.63 2.68 10.49
N MET A 10 6.39 3.10 10.70
CA MET A 10 6.05 4.49 11.06
C MET A 10 6.64 4.92 12.41
N PHE A 11 6.84 3.98 13.32
CA PHE A 11 7.52 4.22 14.60
C PHE A 11 9.06 4.11 14.51
N GLY A 12 9.60 3.80 13.33
CA GLY A 12 11.05 3.62 13.14
C GLY A 12 11.57 2.29 13.67
N GLY A 13 10.68 1.31 13.81
CA GLY A 13 11.01 -0.04 14.26
C GLY A 13 11.64 -0.90 13.16
N ASP A 14 11.85 -2.17 13.49
CA ASP A 14 12.44 -3.14 12.57
C ASP A 14 11.67 -4.45 12.65
N TYR A 15 11.08 -4.85 11.56
CA TYR A 15 10.27 -6.06 11.49
C TYR A 15 11.03 -7.35 11.78
N PHE A 16 12.34 -7.33 11.66
CA PHE A 16 13.22 -8.46 11.91
C PHE A 16 13.81 -8.49 13.34
N ASP A 17 13.69 -7.39 14.07
CA ASP A 17 14.21 -7.27 15.43
C ASP A 17 13.13 -6.82 16.42
N TRP A 18 12.36 -7.77 16.91
CA TRP A 18 11.27 -7.54 17.87
C TRP A 18 11.73 -7.18 19.28
N THR A 19 13.04 -7.04 19.52
CA THR A 19 13.58 -6.55 20.78
C THR A 19 13.61 -5.02 20.84
N LYS A 20 13.44 -4.33 19.71
CA LYS A 20 13.43 -2.87 19.64
C LYS A 20 12.26 -2.24 20.38
N ALA A 21 12.54 -1.14 21.07
CA ALA A 21 11.53 -0.38 21.80
C ALA A 21 10.44 0.17 20.88
N GLU A 22 10.82 0.64 19.70
CA GLU A 22 9.94 1.21 18.67
C GLU A 22 8.86 0.21 18.21
N ASN A 23 9.20 -1.09 18.12
CA ASN A 23 8.23 -2.13 17.80
C ASN A 23 7.17 -2.24 18.90
N LYS A 24 7.61 -2.19 20.17
CA LYS A 24 6.70 -2.23 21.31
C LYS A 24 5.81 -0.98 21.35
N GLU A 25 6.36 0.18 21.06
CA GLU A 25 5.61 1.43 20.98
C GLU A 25 4.54 1.39 19.88
N ALA A 26 4.87 0.85 18.68
CA ALA A 26 3.92 0.66 17.60
C ALA A 26 2.74 -0.24 18.00
N ILE A 27 3.02 -1.39 18.61
CA ILE A 27 1.97 -2.31 19.09
C ILE A 27 1.16 -1.69 20.22
N GLN A 28 1.80 -0.97 21.15
CA GLN A 28 1.09 -0.27 22.22
C GLN A 28 0.15 0.80 21.66
N PHE A 29 0.60 1.57 20.67
CA PHE A 29 -0.24 2.56 19.99
C PHE A 29 -1.47 1.92 19.35
N MET A 30 -1.32 0.80 18.62
CA MET A 30 -2.45 0.09 18.04
C MET A 30 -3.43 -0.41 19.12
N LYS A 31 -2.91 -0.90 20.24
CA LYS A 31 -3.72 -1.31 21.38
C LYS A 31 -4.48 -0.12 21.98
N ASP A 32 -3.80 1.00 22.16
CA ASP A 32 -4.40 2.21 22.75
C ASP A 32 -5.52 2.77 21.85
N MET A 33 -5.41 2.66 20.52
CA MET A 33 -6.50 3.02 19.61
C MET A 33 -7.76 2.19 19.86
N VAL A 34 -7.62 0.90 20.15
CA VAL A 34 -8.74 0.02 20.49
C VAL A 34 -9.28 0.34 21.89
N ASP A 35 -8.41 0.44 22.88
CA ASP A 35 -8.79 0.71 24.28
C ASP A 35 -9.50 2.06 24.43
N ASN A 36 -9.16 3.05 23.61
CA ASN A 36 -9.77 4.38 23.57
C ASN A 36 -10.98 4.48 22.61
N ASN A 37 -11.46 3.37 22.08
CA ASN A 37 -12.56 3.31 21.12
C ASN A 37 -12.35 4.15 19.84
N GLN A 38 -11.09 4.37 19.43
CA GLN A 38 -10.73 5.05 18.19
C GLN A 38 -10.78 4.08 16.99
N THR A 39 -10.56 2.79 17.26
CA THR A 39 -10.67 1.70 16.29
C THR A 39 -11.56 0.60 16.89
N PRO A 40 -12.60 0.13 16.18
CA PRO A 40 -13.43 -0.97 16.65
C PRO A 40 -12.59 -2.27 16.78
N ILE A 41 -12.83 -3.02 17.87
CA ILE A 41 -12.09 -4.28 18.11
C ILE A 41 -12.36 -5.34 17.03
N ASP A 42 -13.53 -5.34 16.42
CA ASP A 42 -13.91 -6.27 15.36
C ASP A 42 -13.11 -6.06 14.07
N GLN A 43 -12.51 -4.88 13.91
CA GLN A 43 -11.63 -4.59 12.75
C GLN A 43 -10.39 -5.50 12.71
N ILE A 44 -9.95 -6.03 13.84
CA ILE A 44 -8.82 -6.99 13.88
C ILE A 44 -9.10 -8.25 13.06
N ALA A 45 -10.37 -8.63 12.96
CA ALA A 45 -10.83 -9.79 12.19
C ALA A 45 -11.34 -9.45 10.79
N ASP A 46 -11.49 -8.17 10.46
CA ASP A 46 -12.00 -7.73 9.16
C ASP A 46 -10.99 -8.04 8.06
N LYS A 47 -11.50 -8.62 6.99
CA LYS A 47 -10.79 -8.74 5.73
C LYS A 47 -11.13 -7.55 4.82
N TYR A 48 -10.32 -7.36 3.78
CA TYR A 48 -10.49 -6.30 2.80
C TYR A 48 -11.95 -6.15 2.30
N GLU A 49 -12.59 -7.26 1.96
CA GLU A 49 -13.96 -7.26 1.45
C GLU A 49 -15.00 -6.78 2.47
N GLN A 50 -14.67 -6.85 3.75
CA GLN A 50 -15.53 -6.39 4.85
C GLN A 50 -15.31 -4.91 5.19
N MET A 51 -14.12 -4.38 4.88
CA MET A 51 -13.80 -2.97 5.13
C MET A 51 -14.49 -2.02 4.14
N ASN A 52 -14.52 -2.38 2.86
CA ASN A 52 -15.07 -1.50 1.83
C ASN A 52 -16.52 -1.05 2.09
N PRO A 53 -17.47 -1.91 2.46
CA PRO A 53 -18.80 -1.46 2.82
C PRO A 53 -18.81 -0.48 4.01
N LYS A 54 -17.96 -0.71 5.02
CA LYS A 54 -17.86 0.16 6.20
C LYS A 54 -17.30 1.55 5.84
N ILE A 55 -16.33 1.59 4.90
CA ILE A 55 -15.79 2.85 4.37
C ILE A 55 -16.90 3.60 3.62
N ASN A 56 -17.61 2.91 2.73
CA ASN A 56 -18.69 3.47 1.95
C ASN A 56 -19.85 4.02 2.82
N ASP A 57 -20.07 3.38 3.97
CA ASP A 57 -21.05 3.83 4.98
C ASP A 57 -20.54 5.02 5.82
N GLY A 58 -19.33 5.52 5.57
CA GLY A 58 -18.75 6.62 6.33
C GLY A 58 -18.40 6.30 7.79
N LYS A 59 -18.18 5.01 8.11
CA LYS A 59 -17.88 4.58 9.48
C LYS A 59 -16.44 4.81 9.92
N TYR A 60 -15.54 5.11 8.97
CA TYR A 60 -14.14 5.38 9.23
C TYR A 60 -13.80 6.84 8.96
N GLY A 61 -13.22 7.53 9.94
CA GLY A 61 -12.68 8.87 9.75
C GLY A 61 -11.33 8.87 9.02
N SER A 62 -10.56 7.78 9.17
CA SER A 62 -9.32 7.54 8.43
C SER A 62 -9.03 6.05 8.34
N PHE A 63 -8.31 5.65 7.31
CA PHE A 63 -7.92 4.25 7.10
C PHE A 63 -6.69 4.18 6.20
N PHE A 64 -5.95 3.09 6.32
CA PHE A 64 -4.86 2.76 5.41
C PHE A 64 -5.36 1.85 4.32
N MET A 65 -5.06 2.20 3.07
CA MET A 65 -5.46 1.41 1.92
C MET A 65 -4.39 1.50 0.83
N TRP A 66 -4.23 0.44 0.06
CA TRP A 66 -3.39 0.48 -1.14
C TRP A 66 -4.18 1.02 -2.34
N GLY A 67 -3.61 1.98 -3.04
CA GLY A 67 -3.84 2.33 -4.43
C GLY A 67 -5.26 2.39 -5.02
N LEU A 68 -6.28 2.64 -4.22
CA LEU A 68 -7.67 2.59 -4.68
C LEU A 68 -8.30 3.98 -4.89
N GLY A 69 -7.47 5.01 -5.09
CA GLY A 69 -7.99 6.36 -5.36
C GLY A 69 -9.02 6.36 -6.47
N THR A 70 -8.76 5.63 -7.55
CA THR A 70 -9.64 5.52 -8.71
C THR A 70 -10.95 4.78 -8.44
N ASP A 71 -10.98 3.76 -7.60
CA ASP A 71 -12.22 3.09 -7.22
C ASP A 71 -13.15 4.05 -6.45
N TYR A 72 -12.59 4.82 -5.52
CA TYR A 72 -13.34 5.82 -4.76
C TYR A 72 -13.73 7.03 -5.62
N GLU A 73 -12.89 7.43 -6.57
CA GLU A 73 -13.21 8.46 -7.54
C GLU A 73 -14.39 8.04 -8.41
N LYS A 74 -14.37 6.84 -8.98
CA LYS A 74 -15.48 6.28 -9.78
C LYS A 74 -16.77 6.16 -8.97
N ALA A 75 -16.67 5.83 -7.69
CA ALA A 75 -17.80 5.81 -6.78
C ALA A 75 -18.29 7.21 -6.38
N GLY A 76 -17.62 8.28 -6.84
CA GLY A 76 -17.93 9.66 -6.46
C GLY A 76 -17.65 9.97 -4.98
N MET A 77 -16.73 9.25 -4.37
CA MET A 77 -16.41 9.34 -2.95
C MET A 77 -15.20 10.23 -2.65
N LEU A 78 -14.45 10.66 -3.65
CA LEU A 78 -13.38 11.65 -3.53
C LEU A 78 -13.92 13.07 -3.69
N GLY A 79 -13.37 14.02 -2.96
CA GLY A 79 -13.72 15.44 -3.04
C GLY A 79 -13.72 16.14 -1.69
N ASP A 80 -13.94 17.45 -1.70
CA ASP A 80 -13.75 18.32 -0.51
C ASP A 80 -14.55 17.91 0.74
N ASP A 81 -15.71 17.31 0.56
CA ASP A 81 -16.55 16.83 1.66
C ASP A 81 -16.56 15.30 1.81
N LYS A 82 -15.56 14.62 1.26
CA LYS A 82 -15.55 13.17 1.14
C LYS A 82 -14.21 12.58 1.55
N ILE A 83 -13.75 11.53 0.85
CA ILE A 83 -12.47 10.88 1.09
C ILE A 83 -11.35 11.65 0.42
N HIS A 84 -10.32 11.99 1.17
CA HIS A 84 -9.08 12.57 0.68
C HIS A 84 -7.91 11.63 0.93
N MET A 85 -6.98 11.58 -0.01
CA MET A 85 -5.69 10.96 0.22
C MET A 85 -4.80 11.92 1.01
N ALA A 86 -4.11 11.41 2.01
CA ALA A 86 -3.21 12.20 2.84
C ALA A 86 -1.88 11.45 3.05
N MET A 87 -0.82 12.23 3.26
CA MET A 87 0.46 11.66 3.66
C MET A 87 0.35 10.98 5.03
N VAL A 88 1.03 9.85 5.17
CA VAL A 88 1.14 9.20 6.49
C VAL A 88 1.76 10.15 7.49
N PRO A 89 1.26 10.19 8.73
CA PRO A 89 1.88 11.00 9.78
C PRO A 89 3.23 10.42 10.21
N ASP A 90 4.06 11.28 10.80
CA ASP A 90 5.25 10.85 11.53
C ASP A 90 4.86 10.48 12.96
N PHE A 91 4.75 9.20 13.24
CA PHE A 91 4.51 8.70 14.59
C PHE A 91 5.80 8.51 15.40
N SER A 92 6.95 8.52 14.74
CA SER A 92 8.23 8.40 15.41
C SER A 92 8.61 9.65 16.21
N GLY A 93 8.05 10.81 15.86
CA GLY A 93 8.43 12.10 16.39
C GLY A 93 9.86 12.55 16.02
N LYS A 94 10.50 11.84 15.08
CA LYS A 94 11.88 12.11 14.64
C LYS A 94 11.96 12.95 13.36
N GLY A 95 10.81 13.39 12.83
CA GLY A 95 10.71 14.10 11.55
C GLY A 95 10.79 13.17 10.33
N GLU A 96 10.67 11.86 10.55
CA GLU A 96 10.76 10.86 9.50
C GLU A 96 9.40 10.19 9.28
N ARG A 97 8.94 10.17 8.04
CA ARG A 97 7.77 9.39 7.65
C ARG A 97 8.22 8.09 7.02
N ALA A 98 7.53 7.01 7.33
CA ALA A 98 7.81 5.71 6.72
C ALA A 98 6.53 5.09 6.16
N ILE A 99 6.65 4.48 4.99
CA ILE A 99 5.58 3.69 4.38
C ILE A 99 6.04 2.26 4.14
N PHE A 100 5.08 1.35 4.26
CA PHE A 100 5.24 -0.02 3.83
C PHE A 100 4.69 -0.13 2.40
N THR A 101 5.49 -0.68 1.49
CA THR A 101 5.07 -0.90 0.10
C THR A 101 5.09 -2.37 -0.25
N ASP A 102 4.17 -2.77 -1.09
CA ASP A 102 4.10 -4.10 -1.67
C ASP A 102 3.99 -4.00 -3.19
N SER A 103 4.46 -5.01 -3.90
CA SER A 103 4.42 -5.03 -5.35
C SER A 103 3.96 -6.39 -5.88
N TRP A 104 3.27 -6.35 -7.00
CA TRP A 104 2.96 -7.53 -7.77
C TRP A 104 4.05 -7.78 -8.80
N ASN A 105 4.51 -9.02 -8.89
CA ASN A 105 5.59 -9.40 -9.78
C ASN A 105 5.13 -10.45 -10.79
N TYR A 106 5.50 -10.26 -12.03
CA TYR A 106 5.40 -11.30 -13.04
C TYR A 106 6.63 -12.20 -12.98
N VAL A 107 6.44 -13.49 -12.91
CA VAL A 107 7.53 -14.45 -12.80
C VAL A 107 7.47 -15.51 -13.93
N LEU A 108 8.64 -16.00 -14.33
CA LEU A 108 8.74 -17.11 -15.26
C LEU A 108 8.74 -18.43 -14.49
N ASN A 109 7.75 -19.28 -14.77
CA ASN A 109 7.76 -20.64 -14.24
C ASN A 109 8.91 -21.45 -14.87
N SER A 110 9.79 -21.99 -14.04
CA SER A 110 10.95 -22.78 -14.48
C SER A 110 10.56 -24.03 -15.29
N ALA A 111 9.39 -24.60 -15.03
CA ALA A 111 8.84 -25.76 -15.74
C ALA A 111 8.13 -25.40 -17.05
N SER A 112 8.01 -24.12 -17.42
CA SER A 112 7.35 -23.71 -18.66
C SER A 112 8.06 -24.31 -19.89
N LYS A 113 7.28 -24.86 -20.80
CA LYS A 113 7.75 -25.34 -22.11
C LYS A 113 7.83 -24.21 -23.15
N ASN A 114 7.27 -23.03 -22.84
CA ASN A 114 7.20 -21.87 -23.74
C ASN A 114 8.01 -20.69 -23.20
N LYS A 115 9.23 -20.93 -22.72
CA LYS A 115 10.05 -19.92 -22.03
C LYS A 115 10.31 -18.67 -22.86
N GLU A 116 10.61 -18.85 -24.16
CA GLU A 116 10.86 -17.71 -25.05
C GLU A 116 9.65 -16.79 -25.19
N ALA A 117 8.45 -17.36 -25.37
CA ALA A 117 7.23 -16.58 -25.44
C ALA A 117 6.92 -15.89 -24.11
N ALA A 118 7.11 -16.60 -23.00
CA ALA A 118 6.93 -16.03 -21.66
C ALA A 118 7.91 -14.87 -21.40
N ILE A 119 9.18 -14.98 -21.81
CA ILE A 119 10.15 -13.89 -21.69
C ILE A 119 9.74 -12.67 -22.52
N LYS A 120 9.25 -12.89 -23.75
CA LYS A 120 8.73 -11.79 -24.58
C LYS A 120 7.55 -11.09 -23.92
N PHE A 121 6.64 -11.86 -23.34
CA PHE A 121 5.51 -11.31 -22.57
C PHE A 121 5.98 -10.52 -21.34
N LEU A 122 6.91 -11.07 -20.56
CA LEU A 122 7.47 -10.36 -19.39
C LEU A 122 8.13 -9.03 -19.80
N LYS A 123 8.92 -9.04 -20.89
CA LYS A 123 9.50 -7.79 -21.42
C LYS A 123 8.43 -6.79 -21.81
N TYR A 124 7.41 -7.21 -22.56
CA TYR A 124 6.29 -6.34 -22.92
C TYR A 124 5.62 -5.72 -21.68
N MET A 125 5.38 -6.53 -20.64
CA MET A 125 4.75 -6.04 -19.39
C MET A 125 5.62 -5.06 -18.59
N THR A 126 6.92 -4.98 -18.86
CA THR A 126 7.85 -4.01 -18.26
C THR A 126 8.08 -2.76 -19.11
N GLU A 127 7.47 -2.70 -20.29
CA GLU A 127 7.52 -1.59 -21.22
C GLU A 127 6.25 -0.73 -21.14
N GLU A 128 6.27 0.45 -21.77
CA GLU A 128 5.19 1.44 -21.73
C GLU A 128 3.82 0.82 -22.05
N GLY A 129 3.72 0.11 -23.18
CA GLY A 129 2.45 -0.50 -23.61
C GLY A 129 1.86 -1.51 -22.62
N GLY A 130 2.71 -2.35 -22.02
CA GLY A 130 2.27 -3.33 -21.02
C GLY A 130 1.86 -2.68 -19.70
N MET A 131 2.62 -1.69 -19.23
CA MET A 131 2.30 -0.95 -18.02
C MET A 131 1.05 -0.08 -18.20
N GLU A 132 0.89 0.56 -19.36
CA GLU A 132 -0.32 1.31 -19.70
C GLU A 132 -1.56 0.41 -19.72
N ALA A 133 -1.45 -0.77 -20.36
CA ALA A 133 -2.54 -1.73 -20.38
C ALA A 133 -2.91 -2.23 -18.97
N SER A 134 -1.89 -2.47 -18.12
CA SER A 134 -2.09 -2.87 -16.73
C SER A 134 -2.75 -1.77 -15.90
N TYR A 135 -2.30 -0.53 -16.06
CA TYR A 135 -2.92 0.62 -15.39
C TYR A 135 -4.39 0.78 -15.81
N LYS A 136 -4.69 0.77 -17.12
CA LYS A 136 -6.06 0.90 -17.63
C LYS A 136 -7.00 -0.23 -17.21
N ALA A 137 -6.49 -1.46 -17.10
CA ALA A 137 -7.31 -2.63 -16.79
C ALA A 137 -7.49 -2.88 -15.29
N PHE A 138 -6.47 -2.60 -14.49
CA PHE A 138 -6.39 -2.97 -13.09
C PHE A 138 -6.06 -1.82 -12.15
N GLU A 139 -5.89 -0.59 -12.69
CA GLU A 139 -5.52 0.60 -11.93
C GLU A 139 -4.20 0.42 -11.15
N ARG A 140 -3.32 -0.44 -11.68
CA ARG A 140 -2.01 -0.71 -11.10
C ARG A 140 -1.03 0.40 -11.48
N TYR A 141 -0.64 1.19 -10.50
CA TYR A 141 0.31 2.26 -10.72
C TYR A 141 1.62 1.71 -11.30
N PRO A 142 2.14 2.28 -12.42
CA PRO A 142 3.34 1.80 -13.06
C PRO A 142 4.55 1.84 -12.11
N ALA A 143 5.30 0.73 -12.05
CA ALA A 143 6.47 0.64 -11.18
C ALA A 143 7.67 1.47 -11.70
N ARG A 144 7.64 1.88 -12.98
CA ARG A 144 8.64 2.75 -13.57
C ARG A 144 8.16 4.19 -13.58
N ALA A 145 8.90 5.08 -12.91
CA ALA A 145 8.54 6.49 -12.79
C ALA A 145 8.44 7.20 -14.16
N ASP A 146 9.34 6.88 -15.10
CA ASP A 146 9.34 7.45 -16.46
C ASP A 146 8.09 7.05 -17.28
N ILE A 147 7.51 5.89 -16.99
CA ILE A 147 6.27 5.43 -17.61
C ILE A 147 5.06 5.98 -16.85
N ALA A 148 5.11 5.98 -15.53
CA ALA A 148 4.04 6.55 -14.71
C ALA A 148 3.74 8.01 -15.09
N GLU A 149 4.79 8.80 -15.31
CA GLU A 149 4.67 10.21 -15.71
C GLU A 149 3.88 10.40 -17.02
N LYS A 150 4.01 9.46 -17.95
CA LYS A 150 3.33 9.52 -19.26
C LYS A 150 1.92 8.94 -19.24
N VAL A 151 1.75 7.85 -18.49
CA VAL A 151 0.56 6.99 -18.56
C VAL A 151 -0.50 7.40 -17.56
N VAL A 152 -0.08 7.83 -16.36
CA VAL A 152 -0.99 8.23 -15.30
C VAL A 152 -1.42 9.68 -15.50
N PRO A 153 -2.72 9.98 -15.64
CA PRO A 153 -3.20 11.35 -15.80
C PRO A 153 -2.84 12.24 -14.61
N ASP A 154 -2.61 13.51 -14.85
CA ASP A 154 -2.38 14.49 -13.77
C ASP A 154 -3.60 14.66 -12.86
N THR A 155 -4.76 14.27 -13.34
CA THR A 155 -6.01 14.26 -12.58
C THR A 155 -6.16 13.05 -11.66
N ASP A 156 -5.28 12.04 -11.77
CA ASP A 156 -5.28 10.89 -10.86
C ASP A 156 -4.74 11.33 -9.48
N PRO A 157 -5.57 11.29 -8.43
CA PRO A 157 -5.14 11.73 -7.09
C PRO A 157 -3.98 10.92 -6.53
N ALA A 158 -3.77 9.70 -7.03
CA ALA A 158 -2.65 8.87 -6.62
C ALA A 158 -1.30 9.37 -7.17
N LYS A 159 -1.28 10.09 -8.31
CA LYS A 159 -0.04 10.52 -8.96
C LYS A 159 0.81 11.42 -8.06
N GLU A 160 0.22 12.45 -7.50
CA GLU A 160 0.90 13.34 -6.56
C GLU A 160 1.35 12.58 -5.30
N MET A 161 0.48 11.75 -4.74
CA MET A 161 0.77 11.04 -3.51
C MET A 161 1.91 10.03 -3.66
N TYR A 162 1.96 9.28 -4.77
CA TYR A 162 3.08 8.36 -5.03
C TYR A 162 4.40 9.10 -5.23
N SER A 163 4.38 10.25 -5.91
CA SER A 163 5.57 11.11 -6.05
C SER A 163 6.06 11.60 -4.68
N ARG A 164 5.15 12.06 -3.84
CA ARG A 164 5.47 12.51 -2.49
C ARG A 164 5.96 11.38 -1.59
N TYR A 165 5.34 10.20 -1.64
CA TYR A 165 5.84 9.04 -0.89
C TYR A 165 7.26 8.68 -1.27
N ALA A 166 7.58 8.70 -2.57
CA ALA A 166 8.93 8.40 -3.05
C ALA A 166 9.99 9.42 -2.61
N SER A 167 9.60 10.69 -2.43
CA SER A 167 10.53 11.78 -2.10
C SER A 167 10.55 12.15 -0.61
N GLU A 168 9.45 11.95 0.11
CA GLU A 168 9.28 12.43 1.49
C GLU A 168 9.25 11.31 2.54
N CYS A 169 9.20 10.04 2.13
CA CYS A 169 9.08 8.91 3.05
C CYS A 169 10.23 7.91 2.92
N ASN A 170 10.56 7.28 4.04
CA ASN A 170 11.34 6.04 4.02
C ASN A 170 10.45 4.91 3.51
N VAL A 171 10.75 4.40 2.32
CA VAL A 171 9.96 3.37 1.67
C VAL A 171 10.53 2.00 2.01
N ASN A 172 9.77 1.21 2.76
CA ASN A 172 10.15 -0.13 3.16
C ASN A 172 9.31 -1.18 2.42
N GLY A 173 9.98 -2.20 1.90
CA GLY A 173 9.32 -3.34 1.26
C GLY A 173 8.87 -4.40 2.26
N ARG A 174 8.03 -5.31 1.78
CA ARG A 174 7.66 -6.51 2.55
C ARG A 174 8.91 -7.32 2.91
N PRO A 175 9.05 -7.76 4.17
CA PRO A 175 10.14 -8.66 4.56
C PRO A 175 10.13 -9.93 3.70
N MET A 176 11.27 -10.22 3.06
CA MET A 176 11.42 -11.38 2.16
C MET A 176 12.02 -12.56 2.94
N LEU A 177 11.18 -13.24 3.69
CA LEU A 177 11.53 -14.48 4.38
C LEU A 177 10.82 -15.67 3.73
N PRO A 178 11.42 -16.87 3.73
CA PRO A 178 10.75 -18.08 3.25
C PRO A 178 9.41 -18.34 3.93
N GLN A 179 9.29 -17.96 5.20
CA GLN A 179 8.11 -18.14 6.05
C GLN A 179 7.14 -16.96 6.00
N THR A 180 7.36 -15.94 5.17
CA THR A 180 6.49 -14.75 5.13
C THR A 180 5.03 -15.12 4.92
N MET A 181 4.75 -16.13 4.09
CA MET A 181 3.37 -16.59 3.84
C MET A 181 2.74 -17.36 5.01
N GLU A 182 3.52 -17.78 5.99
CA GLU A 182 3.00 -18.45 7.19
C GLU A 182 2.50 -17.43 8.23
N PHE A 183 2.89 -16.18 8.09
CA PHE A 183 2.50 -15.06 8.96
C PHE A 183 1.35 -14.19 8.38
N ILE A 184 0.92 -14.47 7.16
CA ILE A 184 -0.19 -13.78 6.48
C ILE A 184 -1.48 -14.57 6.63
#